data_3578ebcc36a3fa4ce775772d2083633c
#
_entry.id   3578ebcc36a3fa4ce775772d2083633c
#
_cell.length_a   1.000
_cell.length_b   1.000
_cell.length_c   1.000
_cell.angle_alpha   90.00
_cell.angle_beta   90.00
_cell.angle_gamma   90.00
#
_symmetry.space_group_name_H-M   'P 1'
#
loop_
_entity.id
_entity.type
_entity.pdbx_description
1 polymer ?
#
loop_
_entity_poly.entity_id
_entity_poly.type
_entity_poly.pdbx_seq_one_letter_code
_entity_poly.pdbx_strand_id
1 'polypeptide(L)'
;MGLYNDYVVPRLVTCACGTKPVIRQRQKVVPRAHGRVLEFGIGAGHNLPHYQADRVDKVVGIDPCSKSWDLAAERADQANVNVEFIQGSAEDIPLESGSFDSVLITFTLCTVPNPDAALAEARRMLKPDGTLFFCEHGIAPDESVAKRQRRVNPVWKRLFGGCHITRDTRQLLQEAGFGIDAIEQMYLPGTPAIAGFNTWGEASVL
;
A
#
# COMPACT_ATOMS: atom_id res chain seq x y z
N MET A 1 -19.01 11.16 9.41
CA MET A 1 -18.45 9.78 9.33
C MET A 1 -19.21 8.94 10.34
N GLY A 2 -19.52 7.68 10.05
CA GLY A 2 -20.37 6.86 10.93
C GLY A 2 -19.49 5.95 11.81
N LEU A 3 -20.00 5.56 12.98
CA LEU A 3 -19.33 4.65 13.94
C LEU A 3 -18.73 3.40 13.26
N TYR A 4 -19.36 2.89 12.20
CA TYR A 4 -18.86 1.76 11.44
C TYR A 4 -17.50 2.07 10.78
N ASN A 5 -17.38 3.19 10.07
CA ASN A 5 -16.14 3.57 9.38
C ASN A 5 -15.03 3.95 10.36
N ASP A 6 -15.39 4.51 11.52
CA ASP A 6 -14.40 5.00 12.50
C ASP A 6 -13.85 3.88 13.41
N TYR A 7 -14.62 2.81 13.68
CA TYR A 7 -14.24 1.80 14.66
C TYR A 7 -14.22 0.36 14.12
N VAL A 8 -15.10 0.04 13.16
CA VAL A 8 -15.20 -1.34 12.64
C VAL A 8 -14.28 -1.54 11.45
N VAL A 9 -14.33 -0.63 10.48
CA VAL A 9 -13.52 -0.75 9.25
C VAL A 9 -12.02 -0.81 9.53
N PRO A 10 -11.40 0.05 10.38
CA PRO A 10 -9.96 -0.05 10.66
C PRO A 10 -9.56 -1.41 11.22
N ARG A 11 -10.35 -1.96 12.15
CA ARG A 11 -10.07 -3.28 12.74
C ARG A 11 -10.26 -4.41 11.74
N LEU A 12 -11.30 -4.35 10.91
CA LEU A 12 -11.57 -5.35 9.87
C LEU A 12 -10.45 -5.37 8.83
N VAL A 13 -10.04 -4.18 8.34
CA VAL A 13 -8.94 -4.03 7.38
C VAL A 13 -7.62 -4.48 8.00
N THR A 14 -7.33 -4.08 9.25
CA THR A 14 -6.13 -4.53 9.98
C THR A 14 -6.08 -6.06 10.07
N CYS A 15 -7.20 -6.71 10.40
CA CYS A 15 -7.27 -8.17 10.46
C CYS A 15 -7.03 -8.81 9.09
N ALA A 16 -7.70 -8.32 8.04
CA ALA A 16 -7.55 -8.83 6.68
C ALA A 16 -6.12 -8.66 6.15
N CYS A 17 -5.53 -7.46 6.33
CA CYS A 17 -4.17 -7.11 5.92
C CYS A 17 -3.09 -7.78 6.77
N GLY A 18 -3.42 -8.29 7.96
CA GLY A 18 -2.54 -9.03 8.86
C GLY A 18 -2.55 -10.55 8.65
N THR A 19 -3.30 -11.06 7.67
CA THR A 19 -3.34 -12.51 7.40
C THR A 19 -2.00 -13.03 6.85
N LYS A 20 -1.65 -14.28 7.17
CA LYS A 20 -0.37 -14.88 6.74
C LYS A 20 -0.07 -14.76 5.24
N PRO A 21 -1.03 -14.99 4.31
CA PRO A 21 -0.77 -14.81 2.88
C PRO A 21 -0.38 -13.37 2.53
N VAL A 22 -1.06 -12.37 3.11
CA VAL A 22 -0.81 -10.94 2.87
C VAL A 22 0.55 -10.52 3.46
N ILE A 23 0.86 -10.94 4.68
CA ILE A 23 2.18 -10.67 5.31
C ILE A 23 3.32 -11.24 4.45
N ARG A 24 3.18 -12.44 3.90
CA ARG A 24 4.19 -13.02 2.99
C ARG A 24 4.41 -12.18 1.72
N GLN A 25 3.40 -11.46 1.25
CA GLN A 25 3.58 -10.55 0.13
C GLN A 25 4.37 -9.31 0.54
N ARG A 26 4.06 -8.70 1.70
CA ARG A 26 4.83 -7.58 2.26
C ARG A 26 6.32 -7.92 2.41
N GLN A 27 6.64 -9.13 2.86
CA GLN A 27 8.01 -9.63 3.02
C GLN A 27 8.81 -9.71 1.69
N LYS A 28 8.16 -9.63 0.54
CA LYS A 28 8.84 -9.62 -0.76
C LYS A 28 9.33 -8.23 -1.17
N VAL A 29 8.65 -7.18 -0.72
CA VAL A 29 8.91 -5.80 -1.16
C VAL A 29 9.48 -4.92 -0.04
N VAL A 30 8.95 -5.01 1.18
CA VAL A 30 9.35 -4.14 2.29
C VAL A 30 10.86 -4.23 2.60
N PRO A 31 11.51 -5.41 2.65
CA PRO A 31 12.96 -5.50 2.90
C PRO A 31 13.83 -4.88 1.81
N ARG A 32 13.26 -4.54 0.65
CA ARG A 32 13.99 -3.90 -0.47
C ARG A 32 14.07 -2.39 -0.33
N ALA A 33 13.16 -1.78 0.43
CA ALA A 33 13.17 -0.35 0.70
C ALA A 33 14.47 0.08 1.40
N HIS A 34 14.96 1.28 1.08
CA HIS A 34 16.23 1.78 1.55
C HIS A 34 16.21 3.30 1.74
N GLY A 35 17.19 3.81 2.48
CA GLY A 35 17.36 5.22 2.75
C GLY A 35 16.18 5.81 3.53
N ARG A 36 15.76 7.00 3.16
CA ARG A 36 14.56 7.65 3.70
C ARG A 36 13.34 7.13 2.95
N VAL A 37 12.45 6.43 3.65
CA VAL A 37 11.28 5.75 3.09
C VAL A 37 10.02 6.55 3.39
N LEU A 38 9.17 6.77 2.38
CA LEU A 38 7.79 7.25 2.55
C LEU A 38 6.81 6.09 2.33
N GLU A 39 6.06 5.73 3.36
CA GLU A 39 5.05 4.68 3.31
C GLU A 39 3.65 5.27 3.18
N PHE A 40 2.95 4.94 2.10
CA PHE A 40 1.55 5.32 1.89
C PHE A 40 0.61 4.33 2.57
N GLY A 41 -0.31 4.85 3.40
CA GLY A 41 -1.27 4.03 4.11
C GLY A 41 -0.59 3.13 5.15
N ILE A 42 0.26 3.69 6.02
CA ILE A 42 0.99 2.92 7.05
C ILE A 42 0.03 2.15 7.98
N GLY A 43 -1.19 2.67 8.19
CA GLY A 43 -2.26 2.02 8.92
C GLY A 43 -1.81 1.46 10.27
N ALA A 44 -2.05 0.17 10.49
CA ALA A 44 -1.67 -0.53 11.72
C ALA A 44 -0.20 -1.01 11.74
N GLY A 45 0.67 -0.48 10.89
CA GLY A 45 2.10 -0.74 10.94
C GLY A 45 2.54 -2.16 10.55
N HIS A 46 1.78 -2.83 9.68
CA HIS A 46 2.10 -4.21 9.27
C HIS A 46 3.44 -4.37 8.54
N ASN A 47 3.97 -3.28 7.97
CA ASN A 47 5.27 -3.30 7.31
C ASN A 47 6.44 -3.12 8.29
N LEU A 48 6.22 -2.49 9.43
CA LEU A 48 7.29 -2.10 10.37
C LEU A 48 8.23 -3.24 10.77
N PRO A 49 7.75 -4.48 11.05
CA PRO A 49 8.62 -5.59 11.39
C PRO A 49 9.49 -6.11 10.23
N HIS A 50 9.29 -5.61 9.01
CA HIS A 50 9.94 -6.13 7.81
C HIS A 50 11.00 -5.20 7.21
N TYR A 51 11.10 -3.96 7.70
CA TYR A 51 12.18 -3.06 7.31
C TYR A 51 13.53 -3.56 7.80
N GLN A 52 14.57 -3.36 6.99
CA GLN A 52 15.95 -3.71 7.31
C GLN A 52 16.65 -2.49 7.92
N ALA A 53 17.05 -2.57 9.20
CA ALA A 53 17.66 -1.44 9.91
C ALA A 53 19.03 -1.00 9.35
N ASP A 54 19.71 -1.88 8.64
CA ASP A 54 20.98 -1.60 7.96
C ASP A 54 20.80 -0.91 6.61
N ARG A 55 19.57 -0.80 6.11
CA ARG A 55 19.23 -0.20 4.82
C ARG A 55 18.34 1.04 4.91
N VAL A 56 17.56 1.15 5.98
CA VAL A 56 16.55 2.19 6.14
C VAL A 56 16.96 3.17 7.24
N ASP A 57 17.12 4.42 6.87
CA ASP A 57 17.48 5.49 7.82
C ASP A 57 16.26 5.95 8.63
N LYS A 58 15.13 6.11 7.95
CA LYS A 58 13.88 6.56 8.54
C LYS A 58 12.69 6.18 7.69
N VAL A 59 11.59 5.80 8.33
CA VAL A 59 10.27 5.62 7.72
C VAL A 59 9.38 6.81 8.10
N VAL A 60 8.82 7.48 7.10
CA VAL A 60 7.73 8.44 7.28
C VAL A 60 6.47 7.80 6.75
N GLY A 61 5.53 7.51 7.64
CA GLY A 61 4.25 6.89 7.27
C GLY A 61 3.14 7.93 7.20
N ILE A 62 2.38 7.93 6.12
CA ILE A 62 1.20 8.78 5.97
C ILE A 62 -0.07 7.93 5.94
N ASP A 63 -1.08 8.32 6.73
CA ASP A 63 -2.41 7.69 6.76
C ASP A 63 -3.46 8.70 7.20
N PRO A 64 -4.64 8.77 6.56
CA PRO A 64 -5.70 9.67 6.96
C PRO A 64 -6.37 9.26 8.29
N CYS A 65 -6.22 8.01 8.71
CA CYS A 65 -6.88 7.44 9.88
C CYS A 65 -5.91 7.27 11.06
N SER A 66 -5.85 8.26 11.96
CA SER A 66 -5.04 8.16 13.19
C SER A 66 -5.39 6.94 14.06
N LYS A 67 -6.66 6.51 14.07
CA LYS A 67 -7.08 5.31 14.80
C LYS A 67 -6.47 4.00 14.25
N SER A 68 -6.14 3.96 12.97
CA SER A 68 -5.37 2.84 12.41
C SER A 68 -3.94 2.87 12.94
N TRP A 69 -3.34 4.05 13.08
CA TRP A 69 -2.03 4.23 13.66
C TRP A 69 -2.00 3.88 15.17
N ASP A 70 -3.06 4.19 15.93
CA ASP A 70 -3.17 3.75 17.34
C ASP A 70 -3.04 2.23 17.49
N LEU A 71 -3.48 1.45 16.47
CA LEU A 71 -3.30 0.00 16.43
C LEU A 71 -1.85 -0.43 16.07
N ALA A 72 -1.02 0.50 15.62
CA ALA A 72 0.38 0.26 15.28
C ALA A 72 1.33 0.44 16.47
N ALA A 73 0.89 1.02 17.60
CA ALA A 73 1.74 1.45 18.70
C ALA A 73 2.76 0.39 19.13
N GLU A 74 2.31 -0.83 19.41
CA GLU A 74 3.21 -1.93 19.79
C GLU A 74 4.25 -2.26 18.70
N ARG A 75 3.84 -2.24 17.43
CA ARG A 75 4.75 -2.52 16.30
C ARG A 75 5.72 -1.38 16.08
N ALA A 76 5.28 -0.13 16.31
CA ALA A 76 6.12 1.05 16.21
C ALA A 76 7.19 1.06 17.31
N ASP A 77 6.82 0.71 18.54
CA ASP A 77 7.75 0.62 19.67
C ASP A 77 8.78 -0.51 19.48
N GLN A 78 8.39 -1.59 18.82
CA GLN A 78 9.26 -2.73 18.51
C GLN A 78 10.00 -2.61 17.18
N ALA A 79 9.75 -1.56 16.41
CA ALA A 79 10.40 -1.36 15.12
C ALA A 79 11.91 -1.13 15.29
N ASN A 80 12.71 -1.80 14.44
CA ASN A 80 14.16 -1.62 14.42
C ASN A 80 14.60 -0.39 13.61
N VAL A 81 13.66 0.44 13.16
CA VAL A 81 13.86 1.64 12.35
C VAL A 81 13.18 2.84 13.00
N ASN A 82 13.69 4.04 12.73
CA ASN A 82 13.03 5.26 13.18
C ASN A 82 11.75 5.51 12.38
N VAL A 83 10.61 5.65 13.04
CA VAL A 83 9.30 5.84 12.42
C VAL A 83 8.68 7.17 12.82
N GLU A 84 8.24 7.94 11.82
CA GLU A 84 7.43 9.15 12.01
C GLU A 84 6.07 8.95 11.37
N PHE A 85 5.00 9.30 12.07
CA PHE A 85 3.64 9.26 11.55
C PHE A 85 3.14 10.67 11.22
N ILE A 86 2.56 10.80 10.01
CA ILE A 86 1.88 12.02 9.57
C ILE A 86 0.42 11.66 9.26
N GLN A 87 -0.51 12.29 9.97
CA GLN A 87 -1.91 12.18 9.63
C GLN A 87 -2.21 13.03 8.39
N GLY A 88 -2.52 12.38 7.27
CA GLY A 88 -2.76 13.06 6.00
C GLY A 88 -3.16 12.11 4.88
N SER A 89 -3.51 12.69 3.74
CA SER A 89 -3.82 11.94 2.51
C SER A 89 -2.56 11.69 1.70
N ALA A 90 -2.45 10.49 1.11
CA ALA A 90 -1.43 10.19 0.11
C ALA A 90 -1.63 10.98 -1.21
N GLU A 91 -2.76 11.67 -1.36
CA GLU A 91 -3.11 12.48 -2.54
C GLU A 91 -2.64 13.96 -2.43
N ASP A 92 -2.21 14.37 -1.23
CA ASP A 92 -1.72 15.73 -0.93
C ASP A 92 -0.79 15.67 0.28
N ILE A 93 0.51 15.51 0.02
CA ILE A 93 1.52 15.24 1.04
C ILE A 93 2.24 16.53 1.42
N PRO A 94 2.15 16.99 2.69
CA PRO A 94 2.74 18.24 3.15
C PRO A 94 4.25 18.14 3.41
N LEU A 95 4.99 17.57 2.45
CA LEU A 95 6.43 17.38 2.54
C LEU A 95 7.12 17.91 1.28
N GLU A 96 8.42 18.16 1.41
CA GLU A 96 9.27 18.66 0.33
C GLU A 96 9.46 17.62 -0.78
N SER A 97 9.38 18.06 -2.04
CA SER A 97 9.61 17.22 -3.22
C SER A 97 11.03 16.66 -3.26
N GLY A 98 11.20 15.49 -3.87
CA GLY A 98 12.51 14.89 -4.09
C GLY A 98 13.26 14.54 -2.81
N SER A 99 12.55 14.22 -1.74
CA SER A 99 13.15 14.03 -0.40
C SER A 99 13.24 12.58 0.05
N PHE A 100 12.78 11.60 -0.75
CA PHE A 100 12.77 10.19 -0.38
C PHE A 100 13.52 9.32 -1.38
N ASP A 101 14.29 8.37 -0.84
CA ASP A 101 15.00 7.35 -1.61
C ASP A 101 14.07 6.23 -2.05
N SER A 102 13.07 5.94 -1.22
CA SER A 102 12.06 4.93 -1.49
C SER A 102 10.66 5.44 -1.18
N VAL A 103 9.69 5.12 -2.04
CA VAL A 103 8.26 5.18 -1.72
C VAL A 103 7.75 3.75 -1.65
N LEU A 104 7.04 3.41 -0.58
CA LEU A 104 6.44 2.09 -0.40
C LEU A 104 4.92 2.19 -0.38
N ILE A 105 4.27 1.44 -1.25
CA ILE A 105 2.80 1.37 -1.35
C ILE A 105 2.37 -0.10 -1.25
N THR A 106 1.68 -0.45 -0.17
CA THR A 106 1.22 -1.83 0.03
C THR A 106 -0.24 -1.87 0.46
N PHE A 107 -1.10 -2.46 -0.36
CA PHE A 107 -2.55 -2.58 -0.13
C PHE A 107 -3.22 -1.23 0.18
N THR A 108 -2.78 -0.18 -0.51
CA THR A 108 -3.22 1.21 -0.33
C THR A 108 -3.84 1.78 -1.60
N LEU A 109 -3.22 1.57 -2.78
CA LEU A 109 -3.78 2.05 -4.06
C LEU A 109 -5.19 1.52 -4.32
N CYS A 110 -5.52 0.36 -3.80
CA CYS A 110 -6.86 -0.19 -3.89
C CYS A 110 -7.92 0.63 -3.14
N THR A 111 -7.52 1.44 -2.13
CA THR A 111 -8.43 2.13 -1.20
C THR A 111 -8.44 3.64 -1.38
N VAL A 112 -7.33 4.26 -1.80
CA VAL A 112 -7.26 5.72 -1.99
C VAL A 112 -8.37 6.20 -2.93
N PRO A 113 -9.06 7.31 -2.65
CA PRO A 113 -10.10 7.85 -3.52
C PRO A 113 -9.62 8.14 -4.95
N ASN A 114 -8.47 8.81 -5.09
CA ASN A 114 -7.86 9.16 -6.36
C ASN A 114 -6.44 8.57 -6.47
N PRO A 115 -6.27 7.39 -7.09
CA PRO A 115 -4.96 6.75 -7.22
C PRO A 115 -4.00 7.54 -8.13
N ASP A 116 -4.51 8.31 -9.09
CA ASP A 116 -3.68 9.11 -9.99
C ASP A 116 -3.01 10.26 -9.22
N ALA A 117 -3.76 10.93 -8.33
CA ALA A 117 -3.21 11.96 -7.46
C ALA A 117 -2.18 11.37 -6.47
N ALA A 118 -2.47 10.20 -5.88
CA ALA A 118 -1.54 9.53 -4.98
C ALA A 118 -0.23 9.11 -5.69
N LEU A 119 -0.32 8.62 -6.92
CA LEU A 119 0.86 8.27 -7.71
C LEU A 119 1.63 9.50 -8.20
N ALA A 120 0.94 10.61 -8.50
CA ALA A 120 1.59 11.89 -8.78
C ALA A 120 2.39 12.40 -7.58
N GLU A 121 1.85 12.26 -6.36
CA GLU A 121 2.56 12.57 -5.12
C GLU A 121 3.74 11.59 -4.88
N ALA A 122 3.57 10.29 -5.13
CA ALA A 122 4.67 9.33 -5.05
C ALA A 122 5.84 9.73 -5.95
N ARG A 123 5.53 10.14 -7.19
CA ARG A 123 6.51 10.64 -8.15
C ARG A 123 7.18 11.94 -7.68
N ARG A 124 6.39 12.87 -7.12
CA ARG A 124 6.90 14.14 -6.59
C ARG A 124 7.83 13.95 -5.40
N MET A 125 7.53 12.98 -4.53
CA MET A 125 8.29 12.69 -3.31
C MET A 125 9.62 12.00 -3.57
N LEU A 126 9.69 11.17 -4.63
CA LEU A 126 10.91 10.43 -4.97
C LEU A 126 12.03 11.37 -5.43
N LYS A 127 13.24 11.07 -5.00
CA LYS A 127 14.48 11.59 -5.60
C LYS A 127 14.58 11.13 -7.06
N PRO A 128 15.43 11.76 -7.89
CA PRO A 128 15.60 11.36 -9.31
C PRO A 128 15.99 9.89 -9.51
N ASP A 129 16.73 9.32 -8.58
CA ASP A 129 17.18 7.91 -8.56
C ASP A 129 16.41 7.05 -7.54
N GLY A 130 15.31 7.59 -7.01
CA GLY A 130 14.47 6.94 -6.03
C GLY A 130 13.58 5.83 -6.63
N THR A 131 13.23 4.85 -5.82
CA THR A 131 12.48 3.67 -6.24
C THR A 131 11.11 3.60 -5.56
N LEU A 132 10.07 3.33 -6.35
CA LEU A 132 8.76 2.96 -5.88
C LEU A 132 8.68 1.44 -5.70
N PHE A 133 8.44 0.97 -4.49
CA PHE A 133 8.11 -0.42 -4.19
C PHE A 133 6.61 -0.56 -3.99
N PHE A 134 6.00 -1.56 -4.62
CA PHE A 134 4.56 -1.74 -4.53
C PHE A 134 4.17 -3.21 -4.32
N CYS A 135 3.05 -3.40 -3.61
CA CYS A 135 2.39 -4.69 -3.46
C CYS A 135 0.90 -4.46 -3.26
N GLU A 136 0.10 -4.79 -4.27
CA GLU A 136 -1.33 -4.49 -4.29
C GLU A 136 -2.14 -5.71 -4.71
N HIS A 137 -3.36 -5.82 -4.23
CA HIS A 137 -4.34 -6.68 -4.86
C HIS A 137 -5.10 -5.88 -5.94
N GLY A 138 -5.57 -6.59 -6.96
CA GLY A 138 -6.21 -5.92 -8.08
C GLY A 138 -7.01 -6.86 -8.96
N ILE A 139 -7.31 -6.37 -10.17
CA ILE A 139 -8.06 -7.14 -11.14
C ILE A 139 -7.26 -8.36 -11.59
N ALA A 140 -7.92 -9.52 -11.62
CA ALA A 140 -7.31 -10.76 -12.06
C ALA A 140 -7.22 -10.83 -13.59
N PRO A 141 -6.21 -11.52 -14.15
CA PRO A 141 -6.07 -11.70 -15.60
C PRO A 141 -7.12 -12.67 -16.17
N ASP A 142 -7.63 -13.57 -15.36
CA ASP A 142 -8.68 -14.52 -15.77
C ASP A 142 -10.02 -13.81 -15.91
N GLU A 143 -10.56 -13.73 -17.11
CA GLU A 143 -11.81 -13.01 -17.40
C GLU A 143 -12.99 -13.52 -16.55
N SER A 144 -13.05 -14.80 -16.25
CA SER A 144 -14.09 -15.37 -15.37
C SER A 144 -14.02 -14.83 -13.94
N VAL A 145 -12.81 -14.60 -13.42
CA VAL A 145 -12.57 -14.02 -12.09
C VAL A 145 -12.81 -12.52 -12.14
N ALA A 146 -12.24 -11.82 -13.14
CA ALA A 146 -12.42 -10.40 -13.34
C ALA A 146 -13.89 -9.99 -13.45
N LYS A 147 -14.70 -10.77 -14.18
CA LYS A 147 -16.16 -10.56 -14.27
C LYS A 147 -16.87 -10.67 -12.92
N ARG A 148 -16.46 -11.63 -12.07
CA ARG A 148 -16.98 -11.75 -10.71
C ARG A 148 -16.51 -10.57 -9.84
N GLN A 149 -15.24 -10.18 -9.93
CA GLN A 149 -14.70 -9.01 -9.24
C GLN A 149 -15.51 -7.75 -9.57
N ARG A 150 -15.72 -7.45 -10.85
CA ARG A 150 -16.53 -6.29 -11.29
C ARG A 150 -17.94 -6.31 -10.71
N ARG A 151 -18.58 -7.50 -10.65
CA ARG A 151 -19.94 -7.66 -10.10
C ARG A 151 -19.99 -7.45 -8.58
N VAL A 152 -18.98 -7.92 -7.85
CA VAL A 152 -18.92 -7.87 -6.37
C VAL A 152 -18.37 -6.53 -5.86
N ASN A 153 -17.53 -5.86 -6.66
CA ASN A 153 -16.81 -4.65 -6.25
C ASN A 153 -17.68 -3.53 -5.64
N PRO A 154 -18.91 -3.24 -6.10
CA PRO A 154 -19.75 -2.21 -5.48
C PRO A 154 -20.12 -2.51 -4.02
N VAL A 155 -20.34 -3.78 -3.68
CA VAL A 155 -20.61 -4.23 -2.31
C VAL A 155 -19.32 -4.30 -1.51
N TRP A 156 -18.25 -4.82 -2.12
CA TRP A 156 -16.92 -4.92 -1.51
C TRP A 156 -16.41 -3.57 -1.00
N LYS A 157 -16.49 -2.52 -1.82
CA LYS A 157 -16.11 -1.16 -1.43
C LYS A 157 -16.78 -0.66 -0.16
N ARG A 158 -18.07 -0.95 -0.01
CA ARG A 158 -18.84 -0.52 1.17
C ARG A 158 -18.41 -1.24 2.44
N LEU A 159 -18.03 -2.51 2.33
CA LEU A 159 -17.64 -3.35 3.47
C LEU A 159 -16.19 -3.13 3.89
N PHE A 160 -15.28 -2.86 2.93
CA PHE A 160 -13.84 -2.78 3.16
C PHE A 160 -13.28 -1.37 2.95
N GLY A 161 -13.99 -0.35 3.47
CA GLY A 161 -13.45 1.02 3.59
C GLY A 161 -13.03 1.68 2.27
N GLY A 162 -13.75 1.41 1.18
CA GLY A 162 -13.43 1.98 -0.12
C GLY A 162 -12.52 1.12 -1.00
N CYS A 163 -12.08 -0.04 -0.53
CA CYS A 163 -11.19 -0.92 -1.27
C CYS A 163 -11.79 -1.42 -2.60
N HIS A 164 -11.05 -1.26 -3.70
CA HIS A 164 -11.40 -1.69 -5.05
C HIS A 164 -10.59 -2.93 -5.45
N ILE A 165 -11.26 -4.07 -5.66
CA ILE A 165 -10.59 -5.29 -6.15
C ILE A 165 -10.46 -5.33 -7.69
N THR A 166 -10.79 -4.25 -8.36
CA THR A 166 -10.82 -4.15 -9.82
C THR A 166 -9.81 -3.16 -10.40
N ARG A 167 -8.92 -2.59 -9.58
CA ARG A 167 -7.86 -1.72 -10.05
C ARG A 167 -6.74 -2.53 -10.70
N ASP A 168 -6.22 -2.05 -11.81
CA ASP A 168 -5.03 -2.61 -12.45
C ASP A 168 -3.80 -1.81 -12.03
N THR A 169 -3.01 -2.37 -11.12
CA THR A 169 -1.82 -1.70 -10.58
C THR A 169 -0.79 -1.40 -11.66
N ARG A 170 -0.60 -2.30 -12.63
CA ARG A 170 0.34 -2.09 -13.73
C ARG A 170 -0.08 -0.87 -14.57
N GLN A 171 -1.34 -0.83 -14.95
CA GLN A 171 -1.89 0.27 -15.76
C GLN A 171 -1.77 1.60 -15.01
N LEU A 172 -2.17 1.65 -13.74
CA LEU A 172 -2.08 2.86 -12.91
C LEU A 172 -0.66 3.41 -12.84
N LEU A 173 0.34 2.55 -12.62
CA LEU A 173 1.75 2.96 -12.56
C LEU A 173 2.22 3.53 -13.89
N GLN A 174 1.90 2.87 -15.01
CA GLN A 174 2.30 3.32 -16.34
C GLN A 174 1.65 4.66 -16.72
N GLU A 175 0.36 4.83 -16.44
CA GLU A 175 -0.38 6.08 -16.68
C GLU A 175 0.14 7.23 -15.82
N ALA A 176 0.65 6.94 -14.63
CA ALA A 176 1.29 7.92 -13.75
C ALA A 176 2.75 8.26 -14.13
N GLY A 177 3.31 7.67 -15.21
CA GLY A 177 4.66 7.95 -15.71
C GLY A 177 5.77 7.22 -14.95
N PHE A 178 5.46 6.02 -14.41
CA PHE A 178 6.47 5.10 -13.88
C PHE A 178 6.89 4.06 -14.92
N GLY A 179 8.19 3.86 -15.06
CA GLY A 179 8.78 2.69 -15.69
C GLY A 179 8.77 1.51 -14.72
N ILE A 180 8.25 0.36 -15.16
CA ILE A 180 8.20 -0.85 -14.31
C ILE A 180 9.51 -1.61 -14.49
N ASP A 181 10.34 -1.63 -13.47
CA ASP A 181 11.66 -2.30 -13.48
C ASP A 181 11.51 -3.80 -13.21
N ALA A 182 10.61 -4.17 -12.31
CA ALA A 182 10.26 -5.56 -12.03
C ALA A 182 8.79 -5.67 -11.59
N ILE A 183 8.12 -6.70 -12.08
CA ILE A 183 6.72 -6.99 -11.69
C ILE A 183 6.47 -8.48 -11.68
N GLU A 184 5.86 -8.93 -10.60
CA GLU A 184 5.41 -10.30 -10.43
C GLU A 184 3.94 -10.33 -10.01
N GLN A 185 3.27 -11.44 -10.31
CA GLN A 185 1.85 -11.61 -10.06
C GLN A 185 1.55 -13.02 -9.58
N MET A 186 0.57 -13.16 -8.68
CA MET A 186 0.08 -14.48 -8.27
C MET A 186 -1.30 -14.41 -7.62
N TYR A 187 -1.98 -15.53 -7.59
CA TYR A 187 -3.08 -15.76 -6.66
C TYR A 187 -2.54 -16.21 -5.30
N LEU A 188 -2.98 -15.56 -4.22
CA LEU A 188 -2.57 -15.91 -2.87
C LEU A 188 -3.11 -17.28 -2.46
N PRO A 189 -2.26 -18.21 -2.02
CA PRO A 189 -2.71 -19.52 -1.55
C PRO A 189 -3.71 -19.40 -0.40
N GLY A 190 -4.80 -20.17 -0.47
CA GLY A 190 -5.82 -20.18 0.58
C GLY A 190 -6.74 -18.96 0.61
N THR A 191 -6.62 -18.04 -0.37
CA THR A 191 -7.48 -16.85 -0.50
C THR A 191 -8.45 -17.04 -1.67
N PRO A 192 -9.74 -16.68 -1.54
CA PRO A 192 -10.65 -16.72 -2.66
C PRO A 192 -10.12 -15.93 -3.86
N ALA A 193 -10.19 -16.49 -5.07
CA ALA A 193 -9.59 -15.90 -6.27
C ALA A 193 -10.02 -14.45 -6.54
N ILE A 194 -11.27 -14.09 -6.19
CA ILE A 194 -11.80 -12.72 -6.33
C ILE A 194 -11.07 -11.67 -5.48
N ALA A 195 -10.41 -12.07 -4.40
CA ALA A 195 -9.68 -11.19 -3.48
C ALA A 195 -8.18 -11.50 -3.44
N GLY A 196 -7.75 -12.61 -4.05
CA GLY A 196 -6.42 -13.18 -3.88
C GLY A 196 -5.42 -12.83 -4.98
N PHE A 197 -5.81 -12.16 -6.05
CA PHE A 197 -4.86 -11.80 -7.09
C PHE A 197 -4.03 -10.59 -6.65
N ASN A 198 -2.72 -10.78 -6.60
CA ASN A 198 -1.74 -9.78 -6.15
C ASN A 198 -0.70 -9.49 -7.20
N THR A 199 -0.29 -8.23 -7.25
CA THR A 199 0.78 -7.71 -8.10
C THR A 199 1.78 -6.99 -7.21
N TRP A 200 3.08 -7.30 -7.34
CA TRP A 200 4.15 -6.63 -6.58
C TRP A 200 5.38 -6.42 -7.43
N GLY A 201 6.20 -5.48 -7.03
CA GLY A 201 7.42 -5.17 -7.76
C GLY A 201 8.03 -3.84 -7.37
N GLU A 202 8.80 -3.31 -8.31
CA GLU A 202 9.45 -2.00 -8.22
C GLU A 202 9.34 -1.24 -9.53
N ALA A 203 9.37 0.08 -9.42
CA ALA A 203 9.26 1.00 -10.54
C ALA A 203 10.09 2.26 -10.28
N SER A 204 10.57 2.89 -11.34
CA SER A 204 11.30 4.15 -11.34
C SER A 204 10.53 5.24 -12.09
N VAL A 205 10.85 6.50 -11.80
CA VAL A 205 10.27 7.65 -12.52
C VAL A 205 10.89 7.70 -13.93
N LEU A 206 10.03 7.83 -14.97
CA LEU A 206 10.44 8.00 -16.37
C LEU A 206 10.81 9.44 -16.68
#